data_7dfe5eae52536daad64efc9c5d58ab76
#
_entry.id   7dfe5eae52536daad64efc9c5d58ab76
#
_cell.length_a   1.000
_cell.length_b   1.000
_cell.length_c   1.000
_cell.angle_alpha   90.00
_cell.angle_beta   90.00
_cell.angle_gamma   90.00
#
_symmetry.space_group_name_H-M   'P 1'
#
loop_
_entity.id
_entity.type
_entity.pdbx_description
1 polymer ?
#
loop_
_entity_poly.entity_id
_entity_poly.type
_entity_poly.pdbx_seq_one_letter_code
_entity_poly.pdbx_strand_id
1 'polypeptide(L)'
;DSLAFDVTLSRRVQHYGARYDYGLASLSAPGTAPPIPPVIGILGQRLHAEGFFSKTPDQVIVNEYLSNQGIAGHIDRTSFGEAVATVSLLESWQMLFRSPTGDKSDVLLERCSLAVMTGDSRYEWTHEIAKRKFESNGGIKTIRGRRISLTFRTTN
;
A
#
# COMPACT_ATOMS: atom_id res chain seq x y z
N ASP A 1 -2.57 -3.00 17.36
CA ASP A 1 -1.12 -3.25 17.54
C ASP A 1 -0.83 -4.55 18.33
N SER A 2 -1.68 -5.58 18.20
CA SER A 2 -1.46 -6.87 18.87
C SER A 2 -0.34 -7.72 18.23
N LEU A 3 0.03 -7.44 16.97
CA LEU A 3 1.13 -8.09 16.26
C LEU A 3 2.33 -7.14 16.17
N ALA A 4 3.54 -7.67 16.38
CA ALA A 4 4.77 -6.91 16.21
C ALA A 4 4.95 -6.42 14.77
N PHE A 5 5.48 -5.21 14.62
CA PHE A 5 5.88 -4.69 13.32
C PHE A 5 7.27 -5.20 12.93
N ASP A 6 7.43 -5.57 11.65
CA ASP A 6 8.75 -5.74 11.05
C ASP A 6 9.39 -4.36 10.85
N VAL A 7 10.59 -4.20 11.38
CA VAL A 7 11.34 -2.92 11.40
C VAL A 7 12.58 -2.95 10.49
N THR A 8 12.71 -3.94 9.63
CA THR A 8 13.87 -4.07 8.72
C THR A 8 13.88 -3.00 7.62
N LEU A 9 12.71 -2.43 7.30
CA LEU A 9 12.55 -1.33 6.38
C LEU A 9 12.55 0.02 7.10
N SER A 10 12.76 1.12 6.37
CA SER A 10 12.68 2.47 6.93
C SER A 10 11.30 2.80 7.51
N ARG A 11 10.23 2.21 6.99
CA ARG A 11 8.87 2.17 7.54
C ARG A 11 8.64 0.84 8.24
N ARG A 12 7.74 0.79 9.22
CA ARG A 12 7.34 -0.47 9.86
C ARG A 12 6.24 -1.15 9.06
N VAL A 13 6.27 -2.47 9.00
CA VAL A 13 5.27 -3.25 8.25
C VAL A 13 4.74 -4.43 9.04
N GLN A 14 3.51 -4.85 8.74
CA GLN A 14 2.93 -6.12 9.16
C GLN A 14 2.40 -6.83 7.92
N HIS A 15 2.63 -8.13 7.81
CA HIS A 15 2.15 -8.98 6.71
C HIS A 15 1.05 -9.90 7.21
N TYR A 16 0.00 -10.06 6.43
CA TYR A 16 -1.13 -10.93 6.71
C TYR A 16 -1.50 -11.75 5.47
N GLY A 17 -1.94 -13.00 5.68
CA GLY A 17 -2.31 -13.95 4.62
C GLY A 17 -1.09 -14.57 3.95
N ALA A 18 -0.39 -13.84 3.12
CA ALA A 18 0.88 -14.22 2.53
C ALA A 18 1.98 -13.21 2.89
N ARG A 19 3.17 -13.68 3.21
CA ARG A 19 4.32 -12.82 3.47
C ARG A 19 5.06 -12.52 2.17
N TYR A 20 5.35 -11.26 1.93
CA TYR A 20 6.27 -10.86 0.87
C TYR A 20 7.68 -10.73 1.45
N ASP A 21 8.64 -11.47 0.89
CA ASP A 21 10.06 -11.38 1.22
C ASP A 21 10.73 -10.35 0.32
N TYR A 22 11.14 -9.23 0.90
CA TYR A 22 11.79 -8.15 0.17
C TYR A 22 13.20 -8.50 -0.32
N GLY A 23 13.92 -9.39 0.40
CA GLY A 23 15.25 -9.83 0.04
C GLY A 23 15.24 -10.78 -1.16
N LEU A 24 14.30 -11.72 -1.18
CA LEU A 24 14.11 -12.67 -2.28
C LEU A 24 13.19 -12.14 -3.39
N ALA A 25 12.56 -10.99 -3.17
CA ALA A 25 11.58 -10.38 -4.07
C ALA A 25 10.45 -11.35 -4.48
N SER A 26 10.00 -12.20 -3.54
CA SER A 26 9.03 -13.28 -3.78
C SER A 26 7.98 -13.36 -2.67
N LEU A 27 6.86 -14.02 -2.99
CA LEU A 27 5.90 -14.45 -1.98
C LEU A 27 6.44 -15.69 -1.26
N SER A 28 6.37 -15.68 0.06
CA SER A 28 6.62 -16.87 0.86
C SER A 28 5.48 -17.88 0.68
N ALA A 29 5.74 -19.14 1.03
CA ALA A 29 4.72 -20.18 0.98
C ALA A 29 3.44 -19.77 1.75
N PRO A 30 2.25 -20.25 1.31
CA PRO A 30 1.00 -20.01 2.03
C PRO A 30 1.11 -20.39 3.52
N GLY A 31 0.52 -19.58 4.39
CA GLY A 31 0.54 -19.82 5.85
C GLY A 31 1.80 -19.35 6.58
N THR A 32 2.74 -18.70 5.88
CA THR A 32 3.94 -18.13 6.52
C THR A 32 3.70 -16.78 7.20
N ALA A 33 2.56 -16.14 6.93
CA ALA A 33 2.11 -14.94 7.60
C ALA A 33 0.87 -15.24 8.47
N PRO A 34 0.62 -14.46 9.52
CA PRO A 34 -0.61 -14.56 10.29
C PRO A 34 -1.86 -14.40 9.42
N PRO A 35 -3.00 -14.98 9.81
CA PRO A 35 -4.26 -14.79 9.11
C PRO A 35 -4.66 -13.30 9.11
N ILE A 36 -5.38 -12.88 8.08
CA ILE A 36 -5.91 -11.52 7.99
C ILE A 36 -6.90 -11.31 9.15
N PRO A 37 -6.68 -10.27 9.99
CA PRO A 37 -7.60 -9.98 11.10
C PRO A 37 -9.03 -9.75 10.60
N PRO A 38 -10.07 -10.21 11.34
CA PRO A 38 -11.46 -10.14 10.87
C PRO A 38 -11.91 -8.75 10.42
N VAL A 39 -11.54 -7.70 11.16
CA VAL A 39 -11.88 -6.31 10.80
C VAL A 39 -11.26 -5.87 9.47
N ILE A 40 -10.06 -6.33 9.15
CA ILE A 40 -9.40 -6.07 7.86
C ILE A 40 -10.01 -6.96 6.78
N GLY A 41 -10.32 -8.22 7.12
CA GLY A 41 -10.99 -9.16 6.22
C GLY A 41 -12.35 -8.66 5.72
N ILE A 42 -13.15 -8.02 6.58
CA ILE A 42 -14.41 -7.38 6.19
C ILE A 42 -14.20 -6.32 5.09
N LEU A 43 -13.14 -5.51 5.20
CA LEU A 43 -12.79 -4.56 4.15
C LEU A 43 -12.42 -5.26 2.85
N GLY A 44 -11.63 -6.33 2.92
CA GLY A 44 -11.26 -7.13 1.74
C GLY A 44 -12.48 -7.76 1.06
N GLN A 45 -13.43 -8.31 1.82
CA GLN A 45 -14.69 -8.84 1.30
C GLN A 45 -15.52 -7.74 0.62
N ARG A 46 -15.58 -6.55 1.21
CA ARG A 46 -16.29 -5.41 0.61
C ARG A 46 -15.63 -4.96 -0.69
N LEU A 47 -14.30 -4.88 -0.74
CA LEU A 47 -13.57 -4.53 -1.96
C LEU A 47 -13.87 -5.50 -3.12
N HIS A 48 -14.00 -6.80 -2.83
CA HIS A 48 -14.43 -7.79 -3.81
C HIS A 48 -15.90 -7.61 -4.19
N ALA A 49 -16.81 -7.43 -3.23
CA ALA A 49 -18.24 -7.24 -3.49
C ALA A 49 -18.54 -5.99 -4.33
N GLU A 50 -17.74 -4.93 -4.17
CA GLU A 50 -17.83 -3.69 -4.96
C GLU A 50 -17.14 -3.82 -6.35
N GLY A 51 -16.58 -5.00 -6.68
CA GLY A 51 -16.02 -5.29 -8.00
C GLY A 51 -14.59 -4.79 -8.24
N PHE A 52 -13.87 -4.33 -7.21
CA PHE A 52 -12.46 -3.92 -7.35
C PHE A 52 -11.50 -5.09 -7.51
N PHE A 53 -11.89 -6.29 -7.13
CA PHE A 53 -11.12 -7.52 -7.23
C PHE A 53 -11.99 -8.66 -7.75
N SER A 54 -11.41 -9.55 -8.57
CA SER A 54 -12.05 -10.75 -9.08
C SER A 54 -12.31 -11.81 -8.00
N LYS A 55 -11.52 -11.80 -6.92
CA LYS A 55 -11.70 -12.61 -5.70
C LYS A 55 -11.38 -11.78 -4.46
N THR A 56 -11.84 -12.23 -3.30
CA THR A 56 -11.47 -11.57 -2.03
C THR A 56 -9.94 -11.53 -1.87
N PRO A 57 -9.35 -10.36 -1.57
CA PRO A 57 -7.92 -10.23 -1.30
C PRO A 57 -7.44 -11.21 -0.22
N ASP A 58 -6.35 -11.91 -0.52
CA ASP A 58 -5.75 -12.94 0.33
C ASP A 58 -4.39 -12.52 0.89
N GLN A 59 -3.92 -11.32 0.55
CA GLN A 59 -2.70 -10.73 1.08
C GLN A 59 -2.95 -9.27 1.49
N VAL A 60 -2.51 -8.92 2.71
CA VAL A 60 -2.57 -7.54 3.20
C VAL A 60 -1.23 -7.15 3.81
N ILE A 61 -0.75 -5.97 3.45
CA ILE A 61 0.36 -5.32 4.13
C ILE A 61 -0.16 -4.08 4.85
N VAL A 62 0.08 -4.00 6.14
CA VAL A 62 -0.08 -2.78 6.92
C VAL A 62 1.25 -2.06 6.91
N ASN A 63 1.31 -0.87 6.31
CA ASN A 63 2.47 0.00 6.34
C ASN A 63 2.23 1.14 7.33
N GLU A 64 3.17 1.38 8.21
CA GLU A 64 3.20 2.55 9.07
C GLU A 64 4.32 3.49 8.65
N TYR A 65 3.97 4.73 8.42
CA TYR A 65 4.89 5.81 8.09
C TYR A 65 4.88 6.87 9.18
N LEU A 66 6.06 7.25 9.62
CA LEU A 66 6.28 8.42 10.45
C LEU A 66 6.86 9.57 9.60
N SER A 67 6.92 10.77 10.19
CA SER A 67 7.56 11.93 9.54
C SER A 67 8.94 11.55 8.97
N ASN A 68 9.26 12.02 7.78
CA ASN A 68 10.50 11.75 7.06
C ASN A 68 10.69 10.28 6.62
N GLN A 69 9.64 9.48 6.63
CA GLN A 69 9.63 8.14 6.03
C GLN A 69 8.88 8.13 4.69
N GLY A 70 9.08 7.08 3.91
CA GLY A 70 8.45 6.90 2.60
C GLY A 70 8.71 5.53 2.04
N ILE A 71 8.35 5.35 0.78
CA ILE A 71 8.64 4.17 -0.03
C ILE A 71 9.15 4.65 -1.38
N ALA A 72 10.29 4.11 -1.83
CA ALA A 72 10.86 4.44 -3.14
C ALA A 72 9.93 4.03 -4.28
N GLY A 73 10.06 4.71 -5.42
CA GLY A 73 9.28 4.40 -6.62
C GLY A 73 9.46 2.95 -7.05
N HIS A 74 8.35 2.24 -7.19
CA HIS A 74 8.30 0.84 -7.60
C HIS A 74 6.99 0.50 -8.29
N ILE A 75 6.99 -0.63 -8.97
CA ILE A 75 5.79 -1.30 -9.48
C ILE A 75 5.60 -2.55 -8.62
N ASP A 76 4.37 -2.84 -8.23
CA ASP A 76 4.06 -4.07 -7.51
C ASP A 76 4.33 -5.30 -8.41
N ARG A 77 4.81 -6.40 -7.82
CA ARG A 77 5.20 -7.61 -8.55
C ARG A 77 4.04 -8.27 -9.28
N THR A 78 4.36 -8.94 -10.38
CA THR A 78 3.38 -9.68 -11.21
C THR A 78 2.86 -10.96 -10.54
N SER A 79 3.47 -11.38 -9.43
CA SER A 79 2.94 -12.44 -8.56
C SER A 79 1.65 -12.03 -7.82
N PHE A 80 1.30 -10.74 -7.86
CA PHE A 80 0.02 -10.24 -7.39
C PHE A 80 -0.93 -10.02 -8.58
N GLY A 81 -2.23 -10.12 -8.34
CA GLY A 81 -3.29 -9.99 -9.33
C GLY A 81 -3.40 -8.60 -9.97
N GLU A 82 -4.49 -8.43 -10.69
CA GLU A 82 -4.75 -7.29 -11.57
C GLU A 82 -5.00 -5.96 -10.85
N ALA A 83 -5.32 -6.01 -9.57
CA ALA A 83 -5.60 -4.82 -8.77
C ALA A 83 -4.75 -4.76 -7.51
N VAL A 84 -4.40 -3.55 -7.10
CA VAL A 84 -3.82 -3.23 -5.80
C VAL A 84 -4.62 -2.11 -5.19
N ALA A 85 -5.22 -2.35 -4.03
CA ALA A 85 -6.03 -1.35 -3.32
C ALA A 85 -5.34 -0.91 -2.04
N THR A 86 -5.32 0.39 -1.80
CA THR A 86 -4.73 0.97 -0.60
C THR A 86 -5.76 1.83 0.14
N VAL A 87 -6.06 1.47 1.38
CA VAL A 87 -6.85 2.28 2.31
C VAL A 87 -5.90 3.11 3.16
N SER A 88 -6.10 4.44 3.17
CA SER A 88 -5.29 5.39 3.92
C SER A 88 -5.96 5.75 5.24
N LEU A 89 -5.22 5.69 6.33
CA LEU A 89 -5.70 6.01 7.68
C LEU A 89 -4.81 7.05 8.35
N LEU A 90 -5.37 7.79 9.29
CA LEU A 90 -4.77 8.82 10.14
C LEU A 90 -4.47 10.12 9.39
N GLU A 91 -3.52 10.15 8.46
CA GLU A 91 -3.13 11.37 7.75
C GLU A 91 -3.19 11.21 6.23
N SER A 92 -3.39 12.35 5.56
CA SER A 92 -3.42 12.46 4.09
C SER A 92 -2.03 12.79 3.58
N TRP A 93 -1.48 11.93 2.71
CA TRP A 93 -0.16 12.12 2.10
C TRP A 93 -0.24 11.98 0.58
N GLN A 94 0.63 12.67 -0.15
CA GLN A 94 0.72 12.53 -1.60
C GLN A 94 1.48 11.28 -2.00
N MET A 95 0.94 10.58 -3.00
CA MET A 95 1.58 9.51 -3.75
C MET A 95 1.94 10.04 -5.14
N LEU A 96 3.17 9.83 -5.56
CA LEU A 96 3.70 10.26 -6.84
C LEU A 96 3.71 9.09 -7.80
N PHE A 97 3.13 9.29 -8.97
CA PHE A 97 3.16 8.32 -10.08
C PHE A 97 4.07 8.81 -11.19
N ARG A 98 4.82 7.89 -11.82
CA ARG A 98 5.69 8.19 -12.96
C ARG A 98 5.52 7.12 -14.03
N SER A 99 5.20 7.55 -15.25
CA SER A 99 5.15 6.67 -16.42
C SER A 99 6.56 6.32 -16.92
N PRO A 100 6.70 5.25 -17.72
CA PRO A 100 7.96 4.94 -18.42
C PRO A 100 8.41 6.06 -19.38
N THR A 101 7.48 6.86 -19.90
CA THR A 101 7.73 8.00 -20.81
C THR A 101 8.10 9.29 -20.08
N GLY A 102 8.03 9.29 -18.73
CA GLY A 102 8.43 10.43 -17.90
C GLY A 102 7.29 11.33 -17.45
N ASP A 103 6.04 10.99 -17.78
CA ASP A 103 4.87 11.69 -17.26
C ASP A 103 4.75 11.51 -15.74
N LYS A 104 4.19 12.52 -15.09
CA LYS A 104 4.05 12.54 -13.63
C LYS A 104 2.62 12.87 -13.25
N SER A 105 2.14 12.21 -12.21
CA SER A 105 0.85 12.50 -11.60
C SER A 105 0.98 12.36 -10.08
N ASP A 106 0.42 13.33 -9.36
CA ASP A 106 0.40 13.34 -7.90
C ASP A 106 -1.04 13.09 -7.45
N VAL A 107 -1.22 12.08 -6.60
CA VAL A 107 -2.53 11.75 -6.03
C VAL A 107 -2.50 11.96 -4.53
N LEU A 108 -3.40 12.77 -4.01
CA LEU A 108 -3.59 12.92 -2.58
C LEU A 108 -4.32 11.69 -2.04
N LEU A 109 -3.63 10.87 -1.28
CA LEU A 109 -4.22 9.78 -0.52
C LEU A 109 -4.84 10.36 0.76
N GLU A 110 -6.08 10.80 0.67
CA GLU A 110 -6.78 11.40 1.80
C GLU A 110 -6.98 10.40 2.93
N ARG A 111 -7.07 10.92 4.15
CA ARG A 111 -7.49 10.12 5.30
C ARG A 111 -8.83 9.45 5.03
N CYS A 112 -8.93 8.14 5.33
CA CYS A 112 -10.11 7.31 5.09
C CYS A 112 -10.49 7.17 3.60
N SER A 113 -9.57 7.42 2.69
CA SER A 113 -9.76 7.18 1.26
C SER A 113 -9.30 5.79 0.83
N LEU A 114 -9.82 5.36 -0.31
CA LEU A 114 -9.40 4.18 -1.04
C LEU A 114 -8.77 4.62 -2.37
N ALA A 115 -7.57 4.15 -2.66
CA ALA A 115 -6.95 4.24 -3.98
C ALA A 115 -6.82 2.85 -4.56
N VAL A 116 -7.25 2.65 -5.80
CA VAL A 116 -7.15 1.36 -6.51
C VAL A 116 -6.32 1.57 -7.77
N MET A 117 -5.25 0.80 -7.90
CA MET A 117 -4.40 0.76 -9.09
C MET A 117 -4.77 -0.45 -9.93
N THR A 118 -5.06 -0.21 -11.22
CA THR A 118 -5.36 -1.24 -12.24
C THR A 118 -4.74 -0.81 -13.56
N GLY A 119 -4.70 -1.70 -14.56
CA GLY A 119 -4.17 -1.39 -15.89
C GLY A 119 -2.76 -0.77 -15.82
N ASP A 120 -2.53 0.29 -16.57
CA ASP A 120 -1.21 0.95 -16.66
C ASP A 120 -0.69 1.41 -15.31
N SER A 121 -1.55 1.97 -14.45
CA SER A 121 -1.15 2.41 -13.10
C SER A 121 -0.66 1.28 -12.22
N ARG A 122 -1.10 0.03 -12.51
CA ARG A 122 -0.70 -1.20 -11.81
C ARG A 122 0.57 -1.81 -12.39
N TYR A 123 0.73 -1.79 -13.72
CA TYR A 123 1.74 -2.58 -14.42
C TYR A 123 2.88 -1.78 -15.03
N GLU A 124 2.67 -0.49 -15.32
CA GLU A 124 3.65 0.33 -16.03
C GLU A 124 4.14 1.53 -15.21
N TRP A 125 3.27 2.13 -14.41
CA TRP A 125 3.65 3.30 -13.64
C TRP A 125 4.28 2.92 -12.30
N THR A 126 5.43 3.52 -12.01
CA THR A 126 5.97 3.48 -10.64
C THR A 126 5.16 4.38 -9.74
N HIS A 127 5.00 3.98 -8.48
CA HIS A 127 4.39 4.79 -7.44
C HIS A 127 5.32 4.90 -6.22
N GLU A 128 5.34 6.08 -5.60
CA GLU A 128 6.20 6.37 -4.45
C GLU A 128 5.52 7.26 -3.41
N ILE A 129 5.93 7.13 -2.16
CA ILE A 129 5.71 8.13 -1.11
C ILE A 129 7.08 8.76 -0.84
N ALA A 130 7.28 10.00 -1.26
CA ALA A 130 8.57 10.67 -1.10
C ALA A 130 8.94 10.85 0.38
N LYS A 131 10.20 10.63 0.73
CA LYS A 131 10.75 10.93 2.06
C LYS A 131 10.80 12.44 2.26
N ARG A 132 9.93 12.97 3.12
CA ARG A 132 9.90 14.40 3.46
C ARG A 132 9.21 14.64 4.80
N LYS A 133 9.54 15.77 5.45
CA LYS A 133 8.93 16.16 6.74
C LYS A 133 7.58 16.85 6.59
N PHE A 134 7.29 17.39 5.41
CA PHE A 134 6.14 18.23 5.19
C PHE A 134 5.33 17.73 3.99
N GLU A 135 4.02 17.85 4.07
CA GLU A 135 3.13 17.84 2.91
C GLU A 135 2.84 19.27 2.46
N SER A 136 2.61 19.41 1.15
CA SER A 136 2.10 20.67 0.59
C SER A 136 0.83 20.35 -0.17
N ASN A 137 -0.26 20.93 0.27
CA ASN A 137 -1.57 20.78 -0.37
C ASN A 137 -2.19 22.14 -0.56
N GLY A 138 -2.50 22.51 -1.81
CA GLY A 138 -3.05 23.85 -2.12
C GLY A 138 -2.17 25.01 -1.64
N GLY A 139 -0.84 24.86 -1.60
CA GLY A 139 0.11 25.87 -1.10
C GLY A 139 0.27 25.88 0.43
N ILE A 140 -0.53 25.11 1.16
CA ILE A 140 -0.41 25.00 2.63
C ILE A 140 0.58 23.90 2.96
N LYS A 141 1.60 24.24 3.74
CA LYS A 141 2.64 23.31 4.19
C LYS A 141 2.35 22.84 5.61
N THR A 142 2.14 21.54 5.77
CA THR A 142 1.85 20.88 7.05
C THR A 142 2.94 19.88 7.41
N ILE A 143 3.27 19.75 8.69
CA ILE A 143 4.19 18.72 9.17
C ILE A 143 3.51 17.36 9.04
N ARG A 144 4.20 16.36 8.48
CA ARG A 144 3.77 14.97 8.47
C ARG A 144 3.81 14.38 9.86
N GLY A 145 2.69 13.80 10.30
CA GLY A 145 2.63 12.95 11.49
C GLY A 145 2.66 11.46 11.13
N ARG A 146 1.77 10.69 11.73
CA ARG A 146 1.67 9.24 11.55
C ARG A 146 0.63 8.89 10.47
N ARG A 147 1.02 8.13 9.46
CA ARG A 147 0.12 7.55 8.46
C ARG A 147 0.15 6.04 8.51
N ILE A 148 -1.02 5.41 8.44
CA ILE A 148 -1.18 3.96 8.24
C ILE A 148 -1.78 3.74 6.86
N SER A 149 -1.30 2.73 6.13
CA SER A 149 -2.01 2.22 4.96
C SER A 149 -2.22 0.71 5.05
N LEU A 150 -3.40 0.28 4.62
CA LEU A 150 -3.73 -1.13 4.41
C LEU A 150 -3.68 -1.37 2.91
N THR A 151 -2.72 -2.15 2.44
CA THR A 151 -2.57 -2.48 1.01
C THR A 151 -3.05 -3.90 0.78
N PHE A 152 -4.13 -4.03 0.01
CA PHE A 152 -4.81 -5.29 -0.32
C PHE A 152 -4.38 -5.77 -1.68
N ARG A 153 -4.13 -7.08 -1.82
CA ARG A 153 -3.77 -7.75 -3.06
C ARG A 153 -4.38 -9.14 -3.11
N THR A 154 -4.52 -9.67 -4.31
CA THR A 154 -4.73 -11.11 -4.53
C THR A 154 -3.41 -11.73 -4.96
N THR A 155 -3.12 -12.94 -4.48
CA THR A 155 -1.99 -13.74 -4.99
C THR A 155 -2.43 -14.56 -6.18
N ASN A 156 -1.54 -14.71 -7.19
CA ASN A 156 -1.75 -15.58 -8.36
C ASN A 156 -1.46 -17.03 -8.04
#